data_5dfc267c71548bd70e6da5685799fb5d
#
_entry.id   5dfc267c71548bd70e6da5685799fb5d
#
_cell.length_a   1.000
_cell.length_b   1.000
_cell.length_c   1.000
_cell.angle_alpha   90.00
_cell.angle_beta   90.00
_cell.angle_gamma   90.00
#
_symmetry.space_group_name_H-M   'P 1'
#
loop_
_entity.id
_entity.type
_entity.pdbx_description
1 polymer ?
#
loop_
_entity_poly.entity_id
_entity_poly.type
_entity_poly.pdbx_seq_one_letter_code
_entity_poly.pdbx_strand_id
1 'polypeptide(L)'
;MNLRKFSFTTALIAAAITLSPLHAEAPAALDGKKIAFLGDSITEGGAAPNGYVTLAIRGLAANGIKATAIPAGISGHKSNDMLARLEKDVLAKKPDWMTLSCGVNDVWHGANGIPLDKYKENITQIVDKCQAAGNKVVILTSTMIGEDQPNPNNQKLIAYNDFLRALAKEKKCLLADLNAEMQAGIAKAGADKKGNLYTGDGVHMNPLGNQMIATGVLKAFALSNCSAVSPNALSTPVAII
;
A
#
# COMPACT_ATOMS: atom_id res chain seq x y z
N MET A 1 -49.38 41.00 -45.65
CA MET A 1 -47.93 40.97 -45.47
C MET A 1 -47.65 40.12 -44.18
N ASN A 2 -47.39 38.81 -44.38
CA ASN A 2 -47.33 37.85 -43.30
C ASN A 2 -45.88 37.73 -42.80
N LEU A 3 -45.64 38.16 -41.57
CA LEU A 3 -44.34 37.96 -40.89
C LEU A 3 -44.29 36.51 -40.24
N ARG A 4 -43.43 35.67 -40.78
CA ARG A 4 -43.13 34.38 -40.20
C ARG A 4 -42.13 34.59 -39.05
N LYS A 5 -42.53 34.20 -37.84
CA LYS A 5 -41.64 34.12 -36.67
C LYS A 5 -40.82 32.83 -36.76
N PHE A 6 -39.49 32.96 -36.85
CA PHE A 6 -38.56 31.85 -36.70
C PHE A 6 -38.24 31.69 -35.21
N SER A 7 -38.56 30.51 -34.67
CA SER A 7 -38.20 30.11 -33.28
C SER A 7 -36.92 29.30 -33.36
N PHE A 8 -35.82 29.83 -32.80
CA PHE A 8 -34.58 29.09 -32.63
C PHE A 8 -34.64 28.35 -31.30
N THR A 9 -34.73 27.02 -31.35
CA THR A 9 -34.62 26.14 -30.15
C THR A 9 -33.14 25.77 -29.99
N THR A 10 -32.50 26.40 -29.00
CA THR A 10 -31.12 26.05 -28.63
C THR A 10 -31.15 24.80 -27.78
N ALA A 11 -30.71 23.66 -28.31
CA ALA A 11 -30.54 22.43 -27.56
C ALA A 11 -29.23 22.52 -26.75
N LEU A 12 -29.34 22.61 -25.41
CA LEU A 12 -28.22 22.49 -24.50
C LEU A 12 -27.87 20.99 -24.37
N ILE A 13 -26.77 20.57 -24.97
CA ILE A 13 -26.21 19.24 -24.75
C ILE A 13 -25.41 19.30 -23.43
N ALA A 14 -25.98 18.83 -22.35
CA ALA A 14 -25.27 18.62 -21.10
C ALA A 14 -24.40 17.34 -21.22
N ALA A 15 -23.09 17.52 -21.42
CA ALA A 15 -22.15 16.44 -21.33
C ALA A 15 -22.02 16.00 -19.86
N ALA A 16 -22.66 14.91 -19.50
CA ALA A 16 -22.47 14.27 -18.21
C ALA A 16 -21.04 13.68 -18.17
N ILE A 17 -20.15 14.34 -17.46
CA ILE A 17 -18.85 13.79 -17.09
C ILE A 17 -19.13 12.72 -16.03
N THR A 18 -19.25 11.47 -16.46
CA THR A 18 -19.27 10.32 -15.55
C THR A 18 -17.86 10.19 -14.98
N LEU A 19 -17.64 10.69 -13.76
CA LEU A 19 -16.49 10.28 -12.94
C LEU A 19 -16.67 8.78 -12.66
N SER A 20 -15.99 7.95 -13.46
CA SER A 20 -15.86 6.54 -13.12
C SER A 20 -15.12 6.46 -11.78
N PRO A 21 -15.66 5.79 -10.74
CA PRO A 21 -14.91 5.54 -9.54
C PRO A 21 -13.63 4.79 -9.92
N LEU A 22 -12.52 5.10 -9.24
CA LEU A 22 -11.26 4.35 -9.37
C LEU A 22 -11.59 2.88 -9.02
N HIS A 23 -11.90 2.08 -10.03
CA HIS A 23 -12.23 0.68 -9.81
C HIS A 23 -10.93 -0.03 -9.43
N ALA A 24 -10.91 -0.60 -8.23
CA ALA A 24 -9.96 -1.65 -7.92
C ALA A 24 -10.02 -2.69 -9.04
N GLU A 25 -8.89 -3.05 -9.61
CA GLU A 25 -8.86 -4.01 -10.71
C GLU A 25 -9.46 -5.35 -10.25
N ALA A 26 -10.25 -5.94 -11.13
CA ALA A 26 -10.88 -7.23 -10.87
C ALA A 26 -9.82 -8.29 -10.51
N PRO A 27 -10.12 -9.24 -9.61
CA PRO A 27 -9.20 -10.30 -9.17
C PRO A 27 -8.48 -11.04 -10.30
N ALA A 28 -9.17 -11.23 -11.44
CA ALA A 28 -8.60 -11.87 -12.63
C ALA A 28 -7.38 -11.15 -13.24
N ALA A 29 -7.20 -9.85 -12.97
CA ALA A 29 -6.05 -9.09 -13.45
C ALA A 29 -4.73 -9.39 -12.69
N LEU A 30 -4.81 -10.15 -11.60
CA LEU A 30 -3.66 -10.56 -10.77
C LEU A 30 -3.21 -12.00 -11.03
N ASP A 31 -4.02 -12.81 -11.74
CA ASP A 31 -3.66 -14.21 -11.97
C ASP A 31 -2.43 -14.33 -12.87
N GLY A 32 -1.48 -15.17 -12.48
CA GLY A 32 -0.19 -15.35 -13.16
C GLY A 32 0.80 -14.18 -12.97
N LYS A 33 0.48 -13.18 -12.15
CA LYS A 33 1.26 -11.94 -12.01
C LYS A 33 2.36 -12.03 -10.96
N LYS A 34 3.44 -11.25 -11.20
CA LYS A 34 4.52 -11.03 -10.24
C LYS A 34 4.28 -9.72 -9.48
N ILE A 35 4.37 -9.79 -8.17
CA ILE A 35 4.17 -8.64 -7.27
C ILE A 35 5.47 -8.41 -6.49
N ALA A 36 6.16 -7.30 -6.75
CA ALA A 36 7.29 -6.88 -5.96
C ALA A 36 6.80 -6.20 -4.67
N PHE A 37 7.43 -6.53 -3.55
CA PHE A 37 7.14 -5.93 -2.25
C PHE A 37 8.36 -5.12 -1.82
N LEU A 38 8.38 -3.82 -2.19
CA LEU A 38 9.46 -2.90 -1.84
C LEU A 38 9.19 -2.28 -0.48
N GLY A 39 10.17 -2.36 0.43
CA GLY A 39 10.03 -1.81 1.77
C GLY A 39 11.27 -1.95 2.65
N ASP A 40 11.07 -1.74 3.93
CA ASP A 40 12.08 -1.80 4.99
C ASP A 40 12.04 -3.14 5.78
N SER A 41 12.42 -3.11 7.07
CA SER A 41 12.42 -4.29 7.96
C SER A 41 11.03 -4.91 8.13
N ILE A 42 9.95 -4.12 8.08
CA ILE A 42 8.58 -4.64 8.18
C ILE A 42 8.28 -5.53 6.96
N THR A 43 8.76 -5.12 5.78
CA THR A 43 8.61 -5.89 4.54
C THR A 43 9.58 -7.08 4.48
N GLU A 44 10.81 -6.91 4.96
CA GLU A 44 11.79 -8.01 5.06
C GLU A 44 11.24 -9.13 5.95
N GLY A 45 10.79 -8.80 7.18
CA GLY A 45 10.12 -9.76 8.07
C GLY A 45 8.79 -10.26 7.50
N GLY A 46 8.13 -9.45 6.69
CA GLY A 46 6.91 -9.79 5.96
C GLY A 46 7.07 -10.98 5.00
N ALA A 47 8.26 -11.24 4.50
CA ALA A 47 8.55 -12.40 3.64
C ALA A 47 8.69 -13.73 4.39
N ALA A 48 8.78 -13.71 5.72
CA ALA A 48 8.79 -14.91 6.56
C ALA A 48 7.46 -15.72 6.41
N PRO A 49 7.42 -17.00 6.82
CA PRO A 49 6.26 -17.88 6.59
C PRO A 49 4.91 -17.33 7.08
N ASN A 50 4.90 -16.53 8.14
CA ASN A 50 3.69 -15.89 8.72
C ASN A 50 3.73 -14.37 8.60
N GLY A 51 4.63 -13.84 7.79
CA GLY A 51 4.73 -12.42 7.50
C GLY A 51 3.69 -11.97 6.47
N TYR A 52 3.44 -10.66 6.42
CA TYR A 52 2.34 -10.11 5.63
C TYR A 52 2.45 -10.35 4.12
N VAL A 53 3.65 -10.40 3.55
CA VAL A 53 3.89 -10.71 2.13
C VAL A 53 3.41 -12.13 1.82
N THR A 54 3.84 -13.09 2.63
CA THR A 54 3.43 -14.49 2.50
C THR A 54 1.92 -14.64 2.72
N LEU A 55 1.36 -13.98 3.73
CA LEU A 55 -0.09 -14.01 4.00
C LEU A 55 -0.91 -13.38 2.86
N ALA A 56 -0.45 -12.28 2.25
CA ALA A 56 -1.11 -11.67 1.12
C ALA A 56 -1.14 -12.60 -0.11
N ILE A 57 -0.01 -13.24 -0.44
CA ILE A 57 0.05 -14.22 -1.55
C ILE A 57 -0.85 -15.42 -1.28
N ARG A 58 -0.88 -15.91 -0.05
CA ARG A 58 -1.79 -17.00 0.35
C ARG A 58 -3.26 -16.57 0.27
N GLY A 59 -3.57 -15.32 0.66
CA GLY A 59 -4.90 -14.75 0.51
C GLY A 59 -5.34 -14.67 -0.97
N LEU A 60 -4.43 -14.29 -1.88
CA LEU A 60 -4.69 -14.37 -3.33
C LEU A 60 -4.98 -15.80 -3.77
N ALA A 61 -4.12 -16.75 -3.37
CA ALA A 61 -4.29 -18.16 -3.73
C ALA A 61 -5.61 -18.76 -3.21
N ALA A 62 -6.04 -18.41 -2.00
CA ALA A 62 -7.32 -18.83 -1.43
C ALA A 62 -8.54 -18.30 -2.24
N ASN A 63 -8.34 -17.25 -3.04
CA ASN A 63 -9.34 -16.72 -3.97
C ASN A 63 -9.11 -17.19 -5.43
N GLY A 64 -8.32 -18.25 -5.63
CA GLY A 64 -8.05 -18.82 -6.95
C GLY A 64 -7.06 -18.04 -7.81
N ILE A 65 -6.34 -17.06 -7.25
CA ILE A 65 -5.40 -16.18 -7.95
C ILE A 65 -3.97 -16.65 -7.68
N LYS A 66 -3.27 -17.08 -8.71
CA LYS A 66 -1.87 -17.52 -8.63
C LYS A 66 -0.94 -16.33 -8.88
N ALA A 67 -0.47 -15.68 -7.81
CA ALA A 67 0.52 -14.62 -7.89
C ALA A 67 1.86 -15.07 -7.29
N THR A 68 2.95 -14.46 -7.77
CA THR A 68 4.31 -14.73 -7.29
C THR A 68 4.88 -13.50 -6.60
N ALA A 69 5.39 -13.65 -5.38
CA ALA A 69 6.05 -12.56 -4.67
C ALA A 69 7.51 -12.38 -5.13
N ILE A 70 7.92 -11.13 -5.21
CA ILE A 70 9.32 -10.69 -5.31
C ILE A 70 9.62 -9.89 -4.04
N PRO A 71 10.16 -10.51 -2.97
CA PRO A 71 10.52 -9.78 -1.77
C PRO A 71 11.65 -8.79 -2.05
N ALA A 72 11.45 -7.54 -1.63
CA ALA A 72 12.41 -6.46 -1.77
C ALA A 72 12.42 -5.56 -0.50
N GLY A 73 12.22 -6.17 0.67
CA GLY A 73 12.40 -5.56 1.99
C GLY A 73 13.86 -5.59 2.42
N ILE A 74 14.38 -4.49 2.99
CA ILE A 74 15.71 -4.44 3.61
C ILE A 74 15.62 -3.59 4.88
N SER A 75 16.03 -4.15 6.01
CA SER A 75 16.00 -3.50 7.32
C SER A 75 16.73 -2.16 7.34
N GLY A 76 16.13 -1.17 7.99
CA GLY A 76 16.70 0.16 8.17
C GLY A 76 16.63 1.07 6.94
N HIS A 77 16.22 0.55 5.78
CA HIS A 77 16.15 1.34 4.55
C HIS A 77 15.06 2.42 4.63
N LYS A 78 15.41 3.58 4.07
CA LYS A 78 14.60 4.78 3.92
C LYS A 78 14.29 5.04 2.44
N SER A 79 13.54 6.09 2.16
CA SER A 79 13.10 6.42 0.80
C SER A 79 14.26 6.59 -0.20
N ASN A 80 15.39 7.20 0.22
CA ASN A 80 16.59 7.34 -0.60
C ASN A 80 17.25 5.99 -0.92
N ASP A 81 17.33 5.10 0.06
CA ASP A 81 17.92 3.77 -0.11
C ASP A 81 17.07 2.91 -1.05
N MET A 82 15.73 2.97 -0.89
CA MET A 82 14.78 2.26 -1.76
C MET A 82 14.87 2.78 -3.20
N LEU A 83 14.99 4.10 -3.41
CA LEU A 83 15.18 4.68 -4.74
C LEU A 83 16.49 4.22 -5.38
N ALA A 84 17.57 4.20 -4.61
CA ALA A 84 18.90 3.82 -5.11
C ALA A 84 18.96 2.36 -5.61
N ARG A 85 18.19 1.44 -4.96
CA ARG A 85 18.18 0.02 -5.33
C ARG A 85 17.00 -0.41 -6.20
N LEU A 86 16.09 0.51 -6.55
CA LEU A 86 14.86 0.23 -7.27
C LEU A 86 15.07 -0.57 -8.55
N GLU A 87 16.06 -0.15 -9.36
CA GLU A 87 16.37 -0.81 -10.63
C GLU A 87 16.76 -2.27 -10.41
N LYS A 88 17.72 -2.51 -9.52
CA LYS A 88 18.28 -3.85 -9.27
C LYS A 88 17.27 -4.78 -8.62
N ASP A 89 16.58 -4.29 -7.57
CA ASP A 89 15.80 -5.16 -6.68
C ASP A 89 14.34 -5.33 -7.13
N VAL A 90 13.85 -4.44 -8.00
CA VAL A 90 12.47 -4.43 -8.48
C VAL A 90 12.41 -4.48 -10.00
N LEU A 91 12.84 -3.43 -10.72
CA LEU A 91 12.54 -3.26 -12.13
C LEU A 91 13.21 -4.34 -13.00
N ALA A 92 14.47 -4.71 -12.71
CA ALA A 92 15.19 -5.78 -13.41
C ALA A 92 14.50 -7.15 -13.31
N LYS A 93 13.65 -7.36 -12.28
CA LYS A 93 12.88 -8.60 -12.09
C LYS A 93 11.56 -8.61 -12.86
N LYS A 94 11.23 -7.48 -13.52
CA LYS A 94 10.06 -7.29 -14.37
C LYS A 94 8.75 -7.71 -13.66
N PRO A 95 8.39 -7.09 -12.53
CA PRO A 95 7.11 -7.32 -11.89
C PRO A 95 5.97 -6.71 -12.72
N ASP A 96 4.76 -7.22 -12.55
CA ASP A 96 3.54 -6.57 -13.06
C ASP A 96 3.04 -5.51 -12.07
N TRP A 97 3.24 -5.77 -10.78
CA TRP A 97 2.82 -4.92 -9.67
C TRP A 97 3.97 -4.67 -8.70
N MET A 98 3.94 -3.51 -8.06
CA MET A 98 4.81 -3.21 -6.93
C MET A 98 3.98 -2.65 -5.77
N THR A 99 4.15 -3.19 -4.56
CA THR A 99 3.73 -2.55 -3.32
C THR A 99 4.87 -1.73 -2.77
N LEU A 100 4.60 -0.50 -2.33
CA LEU A 100 5.57 0.42 -1.74
C LEU A 100 5.21 0.69 -0.29
N SER A 101 6.03 0.21 0.65
CA SER A 101 5.94 0.46 2.09
C SER A 101 7.17 1.23 2.55
N CYS A 102 7.03 2.53 2.81
CA CYS A 102 8.14 3.42 3.16
C CYS A 102 7.68 4.59 4.03
N GLY A 103 8.52 5.03 4.98
CA GLY A 103 8.29 6.23 5.78
C GLY A 103 8.58 6.06 7.27
N VAL A 104 8.45 4.85 7.83
CA VAL A 104 8.75 4.59 9.25
C VAL A 104 10.18 5.00 9.57
N ASN A 105 11.18 4.51 8.84
CA ASN A 105 12.58 4.84 9.07
C ASN A 105 12.93 6.28 8.68
N ASP A 106 12.23 6.87 7.71
CA ASP A 106 12.40 8.27 7.32
C ASP A 106 12.05 9.22 8.48
N VAL A 107 11.09 8.81 9.33
CA VAL A 107 10.65 9.57 10.51
C VAL A 107 11.40 9.17 11.77
N TRP A 108 11.54 7.87 12.03
CA TRP A 108 11.99 7.32 13.31
C TRP A 108 13.46 7.65 13.63
N HIS A 109 14.29 7.78 12.63
CA HIS A 109 15.72 7.97 12.80
C HIS A 109 16.13 9.43 13.13
N GLY A 110 15.18 10.30 13.48
CA GLY A 110 15.46 11.66 13.94
C GLY A 110 16.28 12.47 12.93
N ALA A 111 17.46 12.94 13.33
CA ALA A 111 18.37 13.70 12.46
C ALA A 111 18.92 12.88 11.28
N ASN A 112 18.96 11.54 11.40
CA ASN A 112 19.37 10.63 10.33
C ASN A 112 18.16 10.16 9.47
N GLY A 113 16.98 10.66 9.75
CA GLY A 113 15.79 10.44 8.92
C GLY A 113 15.84 11.25 7.62
N ILE A 114 14.82 11.11 6.81
CA ILE A 114 14.69 11.85 5.55
C ILE A 114 13.65 12.96 5.74
N PRO A 115 14.00 14.25 5.58
CA PRO A 115 13.04 15.34 5.65
C PRO A 115 11.89 15.17 4.65
N LEU A 116 10.71 15.67 5.02
CA LEU A 116 9.47 15.46 4.25
C LEU A 116 9.60 15.83 2.77
N ASP A 117 10.24 16.97 2.46
CA ASP A 117 10.36 17.41 1.07
C ASP A 117 11.22 16.44 0.26
N LYS A 118 12.33 15.97 0.84
CA LYS A 118 13.18 14.97 0.19
C LYS A 118 12.52 13.60 0.10
N TYR A 119 11.74 13.21 1.11
CA TYR A 119 10.90 12.03 1.08
C TYR A 119 9.91 12.09 -0.09
N LYS A 120 9.21 13.22 -0.26
CA LYS A 120 8.28 13.42 -1.38
C LYS A 120 8.95 13.25 -2.73
N GLU A 121 10.14 13.83 -2.93
CA GLU A 121 10.91 13.67 -4.16
C GLU A 121 11.27 12.21 -4.42
N ASN A 122 11.79 11.51 -3.41
CA ASN A 122 12.22 10.12 -3.54
C ASN A 122 11.04 9.19 -3.87
N ILE A 123 9.93 9.31 -3.14
CA ILE A 123 8.74 8.46 -3.34
C ILE A 123 8.10 8.73 -4.71
N THR A 124 8.00 10.00 -5.11
CA THR A 124 7.47 10.36 -6.44
C THR A 124 8.33 9.72 -7.54
N GLN A 125 9.66 9.81 -7.44
CA GLN A 125 10.57 9.19 -8.41
C GLN A 125 10.44 7.66 -8.45
N ILE A 126 10.25 6.99 -7.29
CA ILE A 126 10.02 5.55 -7.23
C ILE A 126 8.75 5.19 -8.01
N VAL A 127 7.65 5.88 -7.74
CA VAL A 127 6.36 5.64 -8.40
C VAL A 127 6.46 5.90 -9.90
N ASP A 128 7.03 7.04 -10.31
CA ASP A 128 7.17 7.41 -11.72
C ASP A 128 8.03 6.40 -12.51
N LYS A 129 9.15 5.96 -11.94
CA LYS A 129 10.02 4.95 -12.57
C LYS A 129 9.30 3.59 -12.71
N CYS A 130 8.53 3.18 -11.69
CA CYS A 130 7.74 1.95 -11.77
C CYS A 130 6.67 2.04 -12.86
N GLN A 131 5.91 3.14 -12.91
CA GLN A 131 4.87 3.34 -13.91
C GLN A 131 5.46 3.46 -15.34
N ALA A 132 6.60 4.13 -15.48
CA ALA A 132 7.31 4.21 -16.77
C ALA A 132 7.81 2.84 -17.26
N ALA A 133 8.13 1.92 -16.34
CA ALA A 133 8.47 0.53 -16.65
C ALA A 133 7.23 -0.37 -16.87
N GLY A 134 6.01 0.19 -16.82
CA GLY A 134 4.76 -0.55 -17.03
C GLY A 134 4.22 -1.24 -15.77
N ASN A 135 4.82 -1.02 -14.60
CA ASN A 135 4.34 -1.61 -13.35
C ASN A 135 3.15 -0.82 -12.80
N LYS A 136 2.16 -1.53 -12.27
CA LYS A 136 1.12 -0.93 -11.45
C LYS A 136 1.58 -0.83 -10.00
N VAL A 137 1.19 0.22 -9.30
CA VAL A 137 1.69 0.51 -7.95
C VAL A 137 0.56 0.49 -6.94
N VAL A 138 0.82 -0.16 -5.80
CA VAL A 138 0.01 -0.07 -4.59
C VAL A 138 0.83 0.68 -3.54
N ILE A 139 0.39 1.84 -3.13
CA ILE A 139 1.01 2.61 -2.06
C ILE A 139 0.43 2.14 -0.73
N LEU A 140 1.30 1.79 0.21
CA LEU A 140 0.95 1.46 1.58
C LEU A 140 1.29 2.68 2.46
N THR A 141 0.32 3.23 3.20
CA THR A 141 0.66 4.24 4.20
C THR A 141 1.49 3.61 5.31
N SER A 142 2.44 4.39 5.85
CA SER A 142 3.32 3.92 6.92
C SER A 142 2.53 3.62 8.19
N THR A 143 2.77 2.46 8.77
CA THR A 143 2.20 2.09 10.09
C THR A 143 2.71 3.01 11.20
N MET A 144 2.17 2.88 12.40
CA MET A 144 2.58 3.73 13.54
C MET A 144 3.98 3.37 14.05
N ILE A 145 4.63 4.36 14.66
CA ILE A 145 5.88 4.22 15.41
C ILE A 145 5.52 4.30 16.90
N GLY A 146 5.47 3.15 17.56
CA GLY A 146 4.73 2.99 18.81
C GLY A 146 3.22 3.07 18.57
N GLU A 147 2.44 2.37 19.39
CA GLU A 147 0.98 2.33 19.21
C GLU A 147 0.27 3.41 20.03
N ASP A 148 0.88 4.59 20.10
CA ASP A 148 0.39 5.76 20.80
C ASP A 148 0.36 6.96 19.84
N GLN A 149 -0.83 7.43 19.47
CA GLN A 149 -1.00 8.51 18.50
C GLN A 149 -0.38 9.84 18.93
N PRO A 150 -0.42 10.26 20.21
CA PRO A 150 0.30 11.43 20.70
C PRO A 150 1.83 11.37 20.57
N ASN A 151 2.42 10.22 20.35
CA ASN A 151 3.86 10.08 20.14
C ASN A 151 4.36 11.07 19.06
N PRO A 152 5.42 11.87 19.34
CA PRO A 152 5.93 12.87 18.39
C PRO A 152 6.27 12.33 17.00
N ASN A 153 6.75 11.08 16.90
CA ASN A 153 7.01 10.45 15.61
C ASN A 153 5.70 10.19 14.84
N ASN A 154 4.62 9.78 15.51
CA ASN A 154 3.32 9.60 14.88
C ASN A 154 2.71 10.93 14.43
N GLN A 155 2.89 12.00 15.21
CA GLN A 155 2.47 13.33 14.80
C GLN A 155 3.24 13.80 13.55
N LYS A 156 4.54 13.56 13.48
CA LYS A 156 5.36 13.86 12.30
C LYS A 156 4.94 12.98 11.11
N LEU A 157 4.60 11.71 11.34
CA LEU A 157 4.22 10.75 10.31
C LEU A 157 2.90 11.12 9.59
N ILE A 158 2.04 11.94 10.21
CA ILE A 158 0.79 12.42 9.60
C ILE A 158 1.08 13.05 8.22
N ALA A 159 2.02 14.00 8.15
CA ALA A 159 2.32 14.69 6.90
C ALA A 159 2.91 13.76 5.81
N TYR A 160 3.67 12.73 6.21
CA TYR A 160 4.19 11.72 5.29
C TYR A 160 3.06 10.85 4.73
N ASN A 161 2.16 10.40 5.57
CA ASN A 161 1.01 9.60 5.16
C ASN A 161 0.00 10.39 4.33
N ASP A 162 -0.24 11.67 4.65
CA ASP A 162 -1.10 12.54 3.84
C ASP A 162 -0.53 12.74 2.44
N PHE A 163 0.79 12.87 2.32
CA PHE A 163 1.43 12.89 1.02
C PHE A 163 1.25 11.57 0.26
N LEU A 164 1.41 10.41 0.91
CA LEU A 164 1.20 9.11 0.26
C LEU A 164 -0.23 8.95 -0.26
N ARG A 165 -1.24 9.38 0.51
CA ARG A 165 -2.66 9.40 0.09
C ARG A 165 -2.88 10.30 -1.13
N ALA A 166 -2.30 11.51 -1.10
CA ALA A 166 -2.40 12.46 -2.19
C ALA A 166 -1.72 11.93 -3.47
N LEU A 167 -0.51 11.38 -3.33
CA LEU A 167 0.25 10.80 -4.44
C LEU A 167 -0.47 9.60 -5.05
N ALA A 168 -1.04 8.72 -4.24
CA ALA A 168 -1.82 7.59 -4.73
C ALA A 168 -2.97 8.06 -5.64
N LYS A 169 -3.69 9.09 -5.22
CA LYS A 169 -4.77 9.70 -6.01
C LYS A 169 -4.24 10.35 -7.31
N GLU A 170 -3.18 11.16 -7.20
CA GLU A 170 -2.56 11.89 -8.33
C GLU A 170 -2.05 10.93 -9.40
N LYS A 171 -1.29 9.91 -8.99
CA LYS A 171 -0.66 8.93 -9.87
C LYS A 171 -1.56 7.74 -10.23
N LYS A 172 -2.82 7.75 -9.79
CA LYS A 172 -3.80 6.68 -9.99
C LYS A 172 -3.28 5.31 -9.51
N CYS A 173 -2.54 5.31 -8.41
CA CYS A 173 -2.10 4.10 -7.74
C CYS A 173 -3.21 3.56 -6.84
N LEU A 174 -3.21 2.26 -6.58
CA LEU A 174 -4.01 1.71 -5.49
C LEU A 174 -3.44 2.16 -4.14
N LEU A 175 -4.28 2.22 -3.12
CA LEU A 175 -3.91 2.63 -1.77
C LEU A 175 -4.36 1.56 -0.77
N ALA A 176 -3.40 1.08 0.05
CA ALA A 176 -3.69 0.38 1.30
C ALA A 176 -3.42 1.35 2.46
N ASP A 177 -4.47 1.93 3.05
CA ASP A 177 -4.32 2.90 4.14
C ASP A 177 -4.09 2.21 5.48
N LEU A 178 -2.92 1.59 5.62
CA LEU A 178 -2.54 0.78 6.79
C LEU A 178 -2.46 1.61 8.08
N ASN A 179 -2.10 2.89 7.98
CA ASN A 179 -2.07 3.79 9.13
C ASN A 179 -3.47 3.99 9.71
N ALA A 180 -4.45 4.27 8.86
CA ALA A 180 -5.83 4.42 9.28
C ALA A 180 -6.40 3.10 9.83
N GLU A 181 -6.11 1.96 9.20
CA GLU A 181 -6.55 0.64 9.69
C GLU A 181 -5.95 0.29 11.05
N MET A 182 -4.66 0.58 11.26
CA MET A 182 -3.98 0.37 12.53
C MET A 182 -4.58 1.22 13.64
N GLN A 183 -4.78 2.52 13.40
CA GLN A 183 -5.41 3.43 14.36
C GLN A 183 -6.84 2.99 14.72
N ALA A 184 -7.64 2.63 13.72
CA ALA A 184 -9.01 2.16 13.94
C ALA A 184 -9.06 0.88 14.77
N GLY A 185 -8.15 -0.07 14.51
CA GLY A 185 -8.04 -1.30 15.28
C GLY A 185 -7.62 -1.07 16.73
N ILE A 186 -6.66 -0.17 16.97
CA ILE A 186 -6.23 0.21 18.32
C ILE A 186 -7.37 0.90 19.08
N ALA A 187 -8.08 1.83 18.44
CA ALA A 187 -9.24 2.50 19.03
C ALA A 187 -10.35 1.52 19.39
N LYS A 188 -10.61 0.53 18.54
CA LYS A 188 -11.60 -0.53 18.80
C LYS A 188 -11.21 -1.44 19.97
N ALA A 189 -9.92 -1.73 20.15
CA ALA A 189 -9.41 -2.52 21.26
C ALA A 189 -9.61 -1.81 22.62
N GLY A 190 -9.72 -0.47 22.62
CA GLY A 190 -10.05 0.34 23.78
C GLY A 190 -8.90 0.51 24.79
N ALA A 191 -9.22 1.16 25.91
CA ALA A 191 -8.26 1.48 26.97
C ALA A 191 -7.77 0.26 27.74
N ASP A 192 -8.50 -0.85 27.72
CA ASP A 192 -8.13 -2.10 28.42
C ASP A 192 -7.04 -2.89 27.69
N LYS A 193 -6.60 -2.41 26.54
CA LYS A 193 -5.51 -3.01 25.75
C LYS A 193 -4.23 -3.05 26.59
N LYS A 194 -3.69 -4.24 26.84
CA LYS A 194 -2.39 -4.42 27.48
C LYS A 194 -1.29 -4.50 26.43
N GLY A 195 -0.30 -3.60 26.52
CA GLY A 195 0.83 -3.57 25.60
C GLY A 195 0.44 -3.20 24.16
N ASN A 196 1.27 -3.59 23.21
CA ASN A 196 1.05 -3.35 21.79
C ASN A 196 0.07 -4.37 21.21
N LEU A 197 -0.85 -3.89 20.35
CA LEU A 197 -1.85 -4.73 19.68
C LEU A 197 -1.26 -5.41 18.43
N TYR A 198 -0.56 -4.64 17.61
CA TYR A 198 -0.11 -5.04 16.27
C TYR A 198 1.39 -5.22 16.14
N THR A 199 2.17 -4.75 17.12
CA THR A 199 3.64 -4.77 17.08
C THR A 199 4.23 -5.53 18.25
N GLY A 200 5.45 -6.05 18.06
CA GLY A 200 6.21 -6.67 19.16
C GLY A 200 6.98 -5.65 19.98
N ASP A 201 7.55 -4.67 19.32
CA ASP A 201 8.46 -3.66 19.88
C ASP A 201 8.03 -2.21 19.66
N GLY A 202 6.82 -2.02 19.17
CA GLY A 202 6.26 -0.71 18.80
C GLY A 202 6.40 -0.36 17.31
N VAL A 203 7.16 -1.16 16.53
CA VAL A 203 7.41 -0.92 15.10
C VAL A 203 7.21 -2.17 14.26
N HIS A 204 7.87 -3.27 14.63
CA HIS A 204 7.83 -4.51 13.87
C HIS A 204 6.58 -5.32 14.19
N MET A 205 5.93 -5.83 13.15
CA MET A 205 4.63 -6.47 13.24
C MET A 205 4.69 -7.80 13.99
N ASN A 206 3.80 -7.96 14.97
CA ASN A 206 3.45 -9.24 15.54
C ASN A 206 2.51 -10.03 14.58
N PRO A 207 2.07 -11.27 14.92
CA PRO A 207 1.17 -12.02 14.03
C PRO A 207 -0.11 -11.28 13.64
N LEU A 208 -0.72 -10.53 14.57
CA LEU A 208 -1.94 -9.74 14.29
C LEU A 208 -1.65 -8.55 13.37
N GLY A 209 -0.51 -7.88 13.56
CA GLY A 209 -0.07 -6.79 12.69
C GLY A 209 0.22 -7.27 11.27
N ASN A 210 0.86 -8.44 11.12
CA ASN A 210 1.06 -9.05 9.80
C ASN A 210 -0.27 -9.39 9.11
N GLN A 211 -1.26 -9.88 9.84
CA GLN A 211 -2.61 -10.13 9.31
C GLN A 211 -3.30 -8.83 8.91
N MET A 212 -3.17 -7.77 9.70
CA MET A 212 -3.73 -6.45 9.39
C MET A 212 -3.15 -5.90 8.08
N ILE A 213 -1.82 -5.92 7.91
CA ILE A 213 -1.17 -5.45 6.68
C ILE A 213 -1.59 -6.30 5.48
N ALA A 214 -1.56 -7.63 5.60
CA ALA A 214 -1.97 -8.53 4.51
C ALA A 214 -3.43 -8.26 4.08
N THR A 215 -4.33 -8.07 5.04
CA THR A 215 -5.73 -7.74 4.78
C THR A 215 -5.87 -6.39 4.06
N GLY A 216 -5.11 -5.37 4.48
CA GLY A 216 -5.10 -4.06 3.83
C GLY A 216 -4.63 -4.14 2.38
N VAL A 217 -3.57 -4.91 2.10
CA VAL A 217 -3.07 -5.16 0.74
C VAL A 217 -4.13 -5.88 -0.11
N LEU A 218 -4.78 -6.92 0.42
CA LEU A 218 -5.83 -7.66 -0.28
C LEU A 218 -7.05 -6.78 -0.59
N LYS A 219 -7.47 -5.94 0.36
CA LYS A 219 -8.55 -4.95 0.14
C LYS A 219 -8.20 -3.96 -0.96
N ALA A 220 -6.95 -3.48 -1.03
CA ALA A 220 -6.51 -2.59 -2.10
C ALA A 220 -6.65 -3.24 -3.48
N PHE A 221 -6.53 -4.57 -3.58
CA PHE A 221 -6.81 -5.34 -4.78
C PHE A 221 -8.30 -5.70 -4.96
N ALA A 222 -9.22 -5.07 -4.24
CA ALA A 222 -10.69 -5.31 -4.28
C ALA A 222 -11.12 -6.70 -3.81
N LEU A 223 -10.32 -7.38 -3.03
CA LEU A 223 -10.68 -8.65 -2.42
C LEU A 223 -11.33 -8.43 -1.04
N SER A 224 -12.51 -7.79 -1.04
CA SER A 224 -13.19 -7.33 0.18
C SER A 224 -13.70 -8.44 1.12
N ASN A 225 -13.81 -9.68 0.63
CA ASN A 225 -14.29 -10.83 1.41
C ASN A 225 -13.15 -11.73 1.94
N CYS A 226 -11.89 -11.33 1.76
CA CYS A 226 -10.77 -12.09 2.27
C CYS A 226 -10.55 -11.79 3.76
N SER A 227 -11.09 -12.61 4.63
CA SER A 227 -10.47 -12.83 5.93
C SER A 227 -9.04 -13.32 5.65
N ALA A 228 -8.04 -12.60 6.16
CA ALA A 228 -6.66 -13.09 6.07
C ALA A 228 -6.64 -14.55 6.53
N VAL A 229 -6.12 -15.43 5.68
CA VAL A 229 -6.11 -16.87 5.97
C VAL A 229 -5.47 -17.06 7.34
N SER A 230 -6.20 -17.67 8.27
CA SER A 230 -5.66 -18.00 9.59
C SER A 230 -4.33 -18.72 9.43
N PRO A 231 -3.31 -18.46 10.24
CA PRO A 231 -2.01 -19.14 10.17
C PRO A 231 -2.09 -20.67 10.13
N ASN A 232 -3.17 -21.24 10.65
CA ASN A 232 -3.37 -22.69 10.72
C ASN A 232 -3.93 -23.32 9.42
N ALA A 233 -4.26 -22.57 8.38
CA ALA A 233 -4.82 -23.11 7.13
C ALA A 233 -3.74 -23.44 6.06
N LEU A 234 -2.48 -23.69 6.43
CA LEU A 234 -1.35 -23.37 5.56
C LEU A 234 -0.40 -24.54 5.30
N SER A 235 -0.78 -25.44 4.42
CA SER A 235 0.14 -26.44 3.84
C SER A 235 0.62 -26.14 2.42
N THR A 236 0.18 -25.04 1.78
CA THR A 236 0.54 -24.77 0.37
C THR A 236 1.85 -23.94 0.28
N PRO A 237 2.86 -24.39 -0.49
CA PRO A 237 4.08 -23.63 -0.72
C PRO A 237 3.77 -22.30 -1.45
N VAL A 238 4.40 -21.20 -1.01
CA VAL A 238 4.34 -19.90 -1.70
C VAL A 238 5.50 -19.81 -2.66
N ALA A 239 5.26 -19.48 -3.93
CA ALA A 239 6.31 -19.22 -4.89
C ALA A 239 6.97 -17.85 -4.59
N ILE A 240 8.25 -17.89 -4.23
CA ILE A 240 9.12 -16.71 -3.98
C ILE A 240 10.30 -16.82 -4.94
N ILE A 241 10.58 -15.76 -5.68
CA ILE A 241 11.72 -15.61 -6.62
C ILE A 241 12.54 -14.37 -6.34
#